data_9ebee329ce70ca6cd277922b0313c2c3
#
_entry.id   9ebee329ce70ca6cd277922b0313c2c3
#
_cell.length_a   1.000
_cell.length_b   1.000
_cell.length_c   1.000
_cell.angle_alpha   90.00
_cell.angle_beta   90.00
_cell.angle_gamma   90.00
#
_symmetry.space_group_name_H-M   'P 1'
#
loop_
_entity.id
_entity.type
_entity.pdbx_description
1 polymer ?
#
loop_
_entity_poly.entity_id
_entity_poly.type
_entity_poly.pdbx_seq_one_letter_code
_entity_poly.pdbx_strand_id
1 'polypeptide(L)'
;IAFSADPTSAEAVFEDESGDDEATSLATEVRLEDCKSALCANDSPDLPFERSLNPYRGCEHGCIYCFARPTHSYLGLSPGLDFETRLIAKRNIAAVLRRELAAPSYRPGGLVIGAATDCYQPIERQLRLTRAVIEVLAEARQPFSIITKSSAVERDLDLIVPLAARGLAAVYVTITTLDAELARKLEPRAASPARRLRTLRTLADAGVPTGVSVAPQIPFINND
;
A
#
# COMPACT_ATOMS: atom_id res chain seq x y z
N ILE A 1 -8.84 -22.44 5.05
CA ILE A 1 -9.49 -21.11 5.21
C ILE A 1 -10.87 -21.36 5.79
N ALA A 2 -11.06 -21.04 7.07
CA ALA A 2 -12.39 -21.12 7.70
C ALA A 2 -13.00 -19.72 7.66
N PHE A 3 -14.10 -19.56 6.91
CA PHE A 3 -14.88 -18.32 6.94
C PHE A 3 -15.94 -18.46 8.03
N SER A 4 -15.97 -17.50 8.96
CA SER A 4 -17.10 -17.36 9.89
C SER A 4 -18.32 -16.81 9.15
N ALA A 5 -19.49 -17.37 9.43
CA ALA A 5 -20.74 -17.06 8.73
C ALA A 5 -21.45 -15.79 9.26
N ASP A 6 -20.76 -14.93 10.00
CA ASP A 6 -21.32 -13.65 10.45
C ASP A 6 -21.09 -12.60 9.34
N PRO A 7 -22.16 -12.05 8.73
CA PRO A 7 -22.02 -11.11 7.61
C PRO A 7 -21.42 -9.76 8.00
N THR A 8 -21.15 -9.50 9.26
CA THR A 8 -20.61 -8.23 9.77
C THR A 8 -19.13 -8.28 10.15
N SER A 9 -18.55 -9.48 10.35
CA SER A 9 -17.14 -9.63 10.67
C SER A 9 -16.60 -10.96 10.16
N ALA A 10 -15.96 -10.97 9.01
CA ALA A 10 -15.16 -12.12 8.56
C ALA A 10 -13.73 -11.91 9.06
N GLU A 11 -13.33 -12.67 10.06
CA GLU A 11 -11.95 -12.77 10.53
C GLU A 11 -11.26 -13.90 9.76
N ALA A 12 -10.16 -13.59 9.08
CA ALA A 12 -9.33 -14.58 8.42
C ALA A 12 -7.91 -14.49 8.98
N VAL A 13 -7.41 -15.61 9.48
CA VAL A 13 -5.99 -15.75 9.88
C VAL A 13 -5.21 -16.27 8.68
N PHE A 14 -4.22 -15.53 8.25
CA PHE A 14 -3.39 -15.87 7.10
C PHE A 14 -1.96 -16.15 7.55
N GLU A 15 -1.40 -17.26 7.10
CA GLU A 15 0.01 -17.59 7.23
C GLU A 15 0.75 -17.19 5.95
N ASP A 16 1.88 -16.50 6.06
CA ASP A 16 2.67 -16.04 4.91
C ASP A 16 3.58 -17.18 4.42
N GLU A 17 3.32 -17.67 3.21
CA GLU A 17 4.21 -18.59 2.48
C GLU A 17 5.13 -17.80 1.53
N SER A 18 5.96 -16.89 2.02
CA SER A 18 6.95 -16.20 1.19
C SER A 18 8.31 -16.89 1.27
N GLY A 19 8.58 -17.77 0.34
CA GLY A 19 9.94 -18.25 0.08
C GLY A 19 10.76 -17.16 -0.59
N ASP A 20 11.48 -16.34 0.13
CA ASP A 20 12.74 -15.68 -0.23
C ASP A 20 13.28 -14.68 0.80
N ASP A 21 12.62 -14.46 1.95
CA ASP A 21 13.22 -13.79 3.11
C ASP A 21 12.64 -14.43 4.37
N GLU A 22 13.48 -14.91 5.29
CA GLU A 22 13.09 -15.36 6.63
C GLU A 22 12.55 -14.19 7.48
N ALA A 23 11.49 -13.55 7.03
CA ALA A 23 10.72 -12.64 7.84
C ALA A 23 9.89 -13.47 8.82
N THR A 24 10.04 -13.21 10.12
CA THR A 24 9.19 -13.79 11.15
C THR A 24 7.72 -13.53 10.79
N SER A 25 7.03 -14.59 10.33
CA SER A 25 5.59 -14.54 10.05
C SER A 25 4.88 -14.25 11.36
N LEU A 26 4.15 -13.14 11.41
CA LEU A 26 3.21 -12.87 12.49
C LEU A 26 1.83 -13.28 12.00
N ALA A 27 1.10 -14.02 12.83
CA ALA A 27 -0.30 -14.31 12.54
C ALA A 27 -1.06 -12.98 12.45
N THR A 28 -1.66 -12.71 11.28
CA THR A 28 -2.40 -11.48 11.01
C THR A 28 -3.90 -11.76 11.00
N GLU A 29 -4.63 -11.03 11.81
CA GLU A 29 -6.09 -11.00 11.83
C GLU A 29 -6.58 -9.91 10.86
N VAL A 30 -7.40 -10.27 9.88
CA VAL A 30 -7.92 -9.33 8.89
C VAL A 30 -9.43 -9.24 8.98
N ARG A 31 -9.93 -8.05 9.32
CA ARG A 31 -11.36 -7.74 9.31
C ARG A 31 -11.75 -7.07 8.00
N LEU A 32 -12.76 -7.62 7.33
CA LEU A 32 -13.34 -7.04 6.14
C LEU A 32 -14.40 -6.00 6.52
N GLU A 33 -14.25 -4.77 6.08
CA GLU A 33 -15.20 -3.69 6.34
C GLU A 33 -15.66 -3.00 5.05
N ASP A 34 -16.87 -2.47 5.11
CA ASP A 34 -17.37 -1.57 4.06
C ASP A 34 -16.97 -0.13 4.37
N CYS A 35 -16.25 0.48 3.45
CA CYS A 35 -15.92 1.89 3.56
C CYS A 35 -17.04 2.77 2.97
N LYS A 36 -17.22 3.96 3.54
CA LYS A 36 -18.16 4.97 3.03
C LYS A 36 -17.54 5.83 1.94
N SER A 37 -16.23 6.06 2.02
CA SER A 37 -15.42 6.81 1.05
C SER A 37 -14.12 6.05 0.75
N ALA A 38 -13.71 6.06 -0.51
CA ALA A 38 -12.44 5.51 -0.97
C ALA A 38 -11.35 6.59 -0.98
N LEU A 39 -11.71 7.81 -1.38
CA LEU A 39 -10.79 8.95 -1.49
C LEU A 39 -10.68 9.68 -0.16
N CYS A 40 -9.44 10.02 0.21
CA CYS A 40 -9.12 10.91 1.33
C CYS A 40 -8.53 12.20 0.76
N ALA A 41 -9.10 13.34 1.14
CA ALA A 41 -8.51 14.64 0.84
C ALA A 41 -7.25 14.86 1.67
N ASN A 42 -6.30 15.58 1.10
CA ASN A 42 -5.09 16.05 1.77
C ASN A 42 -4.98 17.55 1.53
N ASP A 43 -4.88 18.29 2.61
CA ASP A 43 -4.74 19.75 2.63
C ASP A 43 -3.37 20.22 3.16
N SER A 44 -2.45 19.26 3.38
CA SER A 44 -1.09 19.58 3.82
C SER A 44 -0.33 20.30 2.71
N PRO A 45 0.25 21.47 2.97
CA PRO A 45 1.05 22.18 1.98
C PRO A 45 2.37 21.50 1.63
N ASP A 46 2.80 20.54 2.47
CA ASP A 46 4.08 19.83 2.31
C ASP A 46 3.98 18.61 1.37
N LEU A 47 2.76 18.21 0.97
CA LEU A 47 2.56 17.06 0.13
C LEU A 47 2.09 17.46 -1.28
N PRO A 48 2.71 16.96 -2.34
CA PRO A 48 2.43 17.36 -3.72
C PRO A 48 1.17 16.69 -4.31
N PHE A 49 0.24 16.21 -3.46
CA PHE A 49 -0.98 15.56 -3.90
C PHE A 49 -2.17 15.99 -3.04
N GLU A 50 -3.31 16.18 -3.67
CA GLU A 50 -4.55 16.59 -3.01
C GLU A 50 -5.37 15.41 -2.49
N ARG A 51 -5.17 14.21 -3.03
CA ARG A 51 -5.95 13.02 -2.70
C ARG A 51 -5.09 11.78 -2.55
N SER A 52 -5.51 10.96 -1.62
CA SER A 52 -4.92 9.63 -1.44
C SER A 52 -5.99 8.56 -1.32
N LEU A 53 -5.58 7.31 -1.54
CA LEU A 53 -6.39 6.13 -1.38
C LEU A 53 -5.56 5.04 -0.70
N ASN A 54 -6.13 4.43 0.34
CA ASN A 54 -5.50 3.32 1.05
C ASN A 54 -6.53 2.19 1.18
N PRO A 55 -6.31 1.03 0.51
CA PRO A 55 -7.23 -0.12 0.58
C PRO A 55 -7.34 -0.73 1.97
N TYR A 56 -6.33 -0.52 2.79
CA TYR A 56 -6.18 -1.12 4.12
C TYR A 56 -6.06 -0.07 5.22
N ARG A 57 -6.33 -0.46 6.47
CA ARG A 57 -5.86 0.19 7.70
C ARG A 57 -4.97 -0.81 8.44
N GLY A 58 -3.85 -0.34 8.96
CA GLY A 58 -2.76 -1.19 9.44
C GLY A 58 -1.87 -1.66 8.28
N CYS A 59 -0.68 -2.16 8.62
CA CYS A 59 0.31 -2.57 7.62
C CYS A 59 1.24 -3.64 8.17
N GLU A 60 1.26 -4.80 7.51
CA GLU A 60 2.09 -5.95 7.88
C GLU A 60 3.59 -5.69 7.76
N HIS A 61 4.03 -4.70 6.98
CA HIS A 61 5.46 -4.37 6.87
C HIS A 61 6.13 -4.03 8.20
N GLY A 62 5.35 -3.54 9.19
CA GLY A 62 5.80 -3.35 10.55
C GLY A 62 6.86 -2.29 10.75
N CYS A 63 7.00 -1.32 9.84
CA CYS A 63 8.00 -0.27 9.95
C CYS A 63 7.93 0.42 11.32
N ILE A 64 9.04 0.42 12.07
CA ILE A 64 9.06 0.92 13.45
C ILE A 64 8.83 2.44 13.53
N TYR A 65 9.18 3.17 12.50
CA TYR A 65 9.07 4.63 12.37
C TYR A 65 7.75 5.09 11.73
N CYS A 66 6.82 4.19 11.42
CA CYS A 66 5.64 4.51 10.62
C CYS A 66 4.74 5.56 11.28
N PHE A 67 4.55 6.69 10.61
CA PHE A 67 3.71 7.80 11.08
C PHE A 67 2.22 7.42 11.14
N ALA A 68 1.80 6.37 10.42
CA ALA A 68 0.39 5.97 10.39
C ALA A 68 -0.03 5.12 11.60
N ARG A 69 0.91 4.63 12.43
CA ARG A 69 0.63 3.81 13.61
C ARG A 69 -0.42 4.41 14.55
N PRO A 70 -0.39 5.73 14.88
CA PRO A 70 -1.39 6.35 15.75
C PRO A 70 -2.83 6.26 15.22
N THR A 71 -3.01 6.02 13.91
CA THR A 71 -4.36 5.89 13.33
C THR A 71 -5.13 4.68 13.87
N HIS A 72 -4.44 3.65 14.39
CA HIS A 72 -5.08 2.49 15.03
C HIS A 72 -5.78 2.84 16.34
N SER A 73 -5.34 3.89 17.05
CA SER A 73 -6.01 4.36 18.24
C SER A 73 -7.45 4.82 17.98
N TYR A 74 -7.75 5.32 16.77
CA TYR A 74 -9.14 5.65 16.38
C TYR A 74 -10.05 4.42 16.21
N LEU A 75 -9.45 3.22 16.19
CA LEU A 75 -10.15 1.95 16.13
C LEU A 75 -10.27 1.27 17.51
N GLY A 76 -9.75 1.93 18.56
CA GLY A 76 -9.63 1.33 19.89
C GLY A 76 -8.53 0.26 19.98
N LEU A 77 -7.60 0.24 19.02
CA LEU A 77 -6.48 -0.69 18.93
C LEU A 77 -5.15 -0.03 19.29
N SER A 78 -4.17 -0.85 19.68
CA SER A 78 -2.82 -0.35 19.99
C SER A 78 -2.11 0.15 18.72
N PRO A 79 -1.40 1.29 18.76
CA PRO A 79 -0.52 1.73 17.67
C PRO A 79 0.76 0.89 17.56
N GLY A 80 0.99 -0.02 18.50
CA GLY A 80 2.11 -0.96 18.51
C GLY A 80 1.86 -2.16 17.58
N LEU A 81 1.83 -3.35 18.16
CA LEU A 81 1.71 -4.60 17.42
C LEU A 81 0.37 -4.75 16.69
N ASP A 82 -0.74 -4.22 17.23
CA ASP A 82 -2.03 -4.30 16.56
C ASP A 82 -2.00 -3.61 15.18
N PHE A 83 -1.21 -2.55 15.01
CA PHE A 83 -1.06 -1.90 13.71
C PHE A 83 -0.51 -2.84 12.62
N GLU A 84 0.23 -3.86 13.03
CA GLU A 84 0.89 -4.81 12.13
C GLU A 84 0.13 -6.12 11.96
N THR A 85 -0.71 -6.46 12.94
CA THR A 85 -1.33 -7.80 13.06
C THR A 85 -2.84 -7.78 13.06
N ARG A 86 -3.50 -6.61 13.26
CA ARG A 86 -4.96 -6.47 13.26
C ARG A 86 -5.38 -5.47 12.19
N LEU A 87 -5.55 -5.99 10.98
CA LEU A 87 -5.79 -5.17 9.81
C LEU A 87 -7.28 -5.01 9.51
N ILE A 88 -7.60 -3.90 8.85
CA ILE A 88 -8.90 -3.72 8.22
C ILE A 88 -8.71 -3.64 6.71
N ALA A 89 -9.41 -4.49 5.97
CA ALA A 89 -9.46 -4.49 4.52
C ALA A 89 -10.81 -3.93 4.04
N LYS A 90 -10.78 -2.89 3.21
CA LYS A 90 -11.98 -2.21 2.70
C LYS A 90 -12.56 -2.96 1.50
N ARG A 91 -13.35 -4.01 1.75
CA ARG A 91 -13.79 -4.97 0.72
C ARG A 91 -14.56 -4.34 -0.45
N ASN A 92 -15.26 -3.23 -0.22
CA ASN A 92 -16.07 -2.55 -1.24
C ASN A 92 -15.35 -1.35 -1.89
N ILE A 93 -14.05 -1.14 -1.63
CA ILE A 93 -13.34 0.09 -2.00
C ILE A 93 -13.41 0.40 -3.51
N ALA A 94 -13.32 -0.60 -4.37
CA ALA A 94 -13.40 -0.43 -5.82
C ALA A 94 -14.79 0.08 -6.26
N ALA A 95 -15.87 -0.47 -5.68
CA ALA A 95 -17.22 -0.03 -5.98
C ALA A 95 -17.48 1.41 -5.48
N VAL A 96 -16.98 1.74 -4.29
CA VAL A 96 -17.08 3.09 -3.74
C VAL A 96 -16.27 4.08 -4.58
N LEU A 97 -15.06 3.73 -4.97
CA LEU A 97 -14.20 4.55 -5.84
C LEU A 97 -14.89 4.84 -7.18
N ARG A 98 -15.42 3.80 -7.84
CA ARG A 98 -16.15 3.97 -9.11
C ARG A 98 -17.29 4.98 -8.98
N ARG A 99 -18.06 4.93 -7.89
CA ARG A 99 -19.14 5.88 -7.62
C ARG A 99 -18.62 7.29 -7.37
N GLU A 100 -17.52 7.45 -6.62
CA GLU A 100 -16.93 8.76 -6.34
C GLU A 100 -16.36 9.41 -7.59
N LEU A 101 -15.67 8.64 -8.45
CA LEU A 101 -15.12 9.16 -9.71
C LEU A 101 -16.22 9.52 -10.72
N ALA A 102 -17.38 8.85 -10.67
CA ALA A 102 -18.54 9.15 -11.54
C ALA A 102 -19.37 10.35 -11.07
N ALA A 103 -19.10 10.90 -9.88
CA ALA A 103 -19.87 12.02 -9.35
C ALA A 103 -19.68 13.29 -10.21
N PRO A 104 -20.76 14.04 -10.56
CA PRO A 104 -20.64 15.26 -11.37
C PRO A 104 -19.74 16.35 -10.75
N SER A 105 -19.59 16.33 -9.43
CA SER A 105 -18.72 17.24 -8.68
C SER A 105 -17.25 16.82 -8.67
N TYR A 106 -16.95 15.59 -9.10
CA TYR A 106 -15.57 15.12 -9.12
C TYR A 106 -14.74 15.93 -10.12
N ARG A 107 -13.54 16.29 -9.70
CA ARG A 107 -12.54 16.93 -10.57
C ARG A 107 -11.31 16.04 -10.61
N PRO A 108 -10.90 15.54 -11.79
CA PRO A 108 -9.66 14.76 -11.92
C PRO A 108 -8.44 15.55 -11.44
N GLY A 109 -7.56 14.88 -10.74
CA GLY A 109 -6.31 15.42 -10.21
C GLY A 109 -5.39 14.28 -9.80
N GLY A 110 -4.18 14.57 -9.35
CA GLY A 110 -3.23 13.56 -8.88
C GLY A 110 -3.79 12.77 -7.68
N LEU A 111 -3.69 11.46 -7.75
CA LEU A 111 -4.10 10.54 -6.70
C LEU A 111 -2.91 9.68 -6.28
N VAL A 112 -2.70 9.51 -4.98
CA VAL A 112 -1.66 8.63 -4.44
C VAL A 112 -2.29 7.41 -3.78
N ILE A 113 -1.83 6.21 -4.19
CA ILE A 113 -2.19 4.94 -3.56
C ILE A 113 -1.06 4.52 -2.63
N GLY A 114 -1.38 4.13 -1.39
CA GLY A 114 -0.39 3.65 -0.44
C GLY A 114 0.31 4.75 0.37
N ALA A 115 -0.29 5.94 0.48
CA ALA A 115 0.30 7.05 1.22
C ALA A 115 0.39 6.80 2.74
N ALA A 116 -0.55 6.07 3.33
CA ALA A 116 -0.59 5.81 4.77
C ALA A 116 -0.26 4.35 5.13
N THR A 117 -0.74 3.39 4.33
CA THR A 117 -0.47 1.96 4.50
C THR A 117 -0.02 1.38 3.18
N ASP A 118 0.94 0.47 3.20
CA ASP A 118 1.41 -0.12 1.94
C ASP A 118 0.28 -0.89 1.25
N CYS A 119 0.01 -0.51 0.02
CA CYS A 119 -1.07 -1.10 -0.77
C CYS A 119 -0.70 -2.50 -1.32
N TYR A 120 0.58 -2.88 -1.28
CA TYR A 120 1.10 -4.20 -1.65
C TYR A 120 1.70 -4.96 -0.46
N GLN A 121 1.21 -4.68 0.76
CA GLN A 121 1.54 -5.49 1.92
C GLN A 121 1.11 -6.96 1.72
N PRO A 122 1.64 -7.95 2.47
CA PRO A 122 1.44 -9.38 2.22
C PRO A 122 0.00 -9.80 1.94
N ILE A 123 -0.98 -9.32 2.72
CA ILE A 123 -2.40 -9.67 2.54
C ILE A 123 -2.97 -9.31 1.16
N GLU A 124 -2.38 -8.32 0.48
CA GLU A 124 -2.82 -7.93 -0.87
C GLU A 124 -2.65 -9.07 -1.89
N ARG A 125 -1.74 -10.03 -1.65
CA ARG A 125 -1.59 -11.22 -2.50
C ARG A 125 -2.88 -12.02 -2.61
N GLN A 126 -3.67 -12.04 -1.53
CA GLN A 126 -4.92 -12.80 -1.43
C GLN A 126 -6.14 -11.93 -1.77
N LEU A 127 -6.25 -10.74 -1.18
CA LEU A 127 -7.45 -9.91 -1.29
C LEU A 127 -7.53 -9.10 -2.60
N ARG A 128 -6.39 -8.78 -3.22
CA ARG A 128 -6.28 -8.06 -4.50
C ARG A 128 -7.09 -6.76 -4.59
N LEU A 129 -7.23 -6.07 -3.45
CA LEU A 129 -7.99 -4.82 -3.40
C LEU A 129 -7.29 -3.69 -4.16
N THR A 130 -5.97 -3.64 -4.11
CA THR A 130 -5.17 -2.67 -4.88
C THR A 130 -5.34 -2.90 -6.38
N ARG A 131 -5.31 -4.16 -6.83
CA ARG A 131 -5.58 -4.49 -8.23
C ARG A 131 -6.97 -4.02 -8.67
N ALA A 132 -8.00 -4.31 -7.87
CA ALA A 132 -9.37 -3.86 -8.16
C ALA A 132 -9.51 -2.32 -8.21
N VAL A 133 -8.75 -1.61 -7.38
CA VAL A 133 -8.65 -0.15 -7.41
C VAL A 133 -8.01 0.33 -8.72
N ILE A 134 -6.89 -0.27 -9.13
CA ILE A 134 -6.20 0.09 -10.39
C ILE A 134 -7.10 -0.14 -11.61
N GLU A 135 -7.88 -1.22 -11.63
CA GLU A 135 -8.85 -1.50 -12.68
C GLU A 135 -9.89 -0.37 -12.80
N VAL A 136 -10.42 0.12 -11.68
CA VAL A 136 -11.35 1.27 -11.67
C VAL A 136 -10.69 2.56 -12.15
N LEU A 137 -9.43 2.80 -11.74
CA LEU A 137 -8.68 3.98 -12.18
C LEU A 137 -8.39 3.93 -13.69
N ALA A 138 -8.14 2.72 -14.23
CA ALA A 138 -7.98 2.49 -15.67
C ALA A 138 -9.27 2.79 -16.45
N GLU A 139 -10.41 2.28 -15.99
CA GLU A 139 -11.74 2.56 -16.56
C GLU A 139 -12.00 4.08 -16.61
N ALA A 140 -11.73 4.78 -15.51
CA ALA A 140 -11.97 6.20 -15.37
C ALA A 140 -10.91 7.09 -16.04
N ARG A 141 -9.79 6.51 -16.51
CA ARG A 141 -8.60 7.23 -16.97
C ARG A 141 -8.08 8.24 -15.95
N GLN A 142 -8.15 7.87 -14.68
CA GLN A 142 -7.74 8.70 -13.56
C GLN A 142 -6.22 8.59 -13.37
N PRO A 143 -5.46 9.72 -13.41
CA PRO A 143 -4.03 9.70 -13.10
C PRO A 143 -3.77 9.32 -11.65
N PHE A 144 -2.76 8.48 -11.42
CA PHE A 144 -2.36 8.06 -10.08
C PHE A 144 -0.88 7.74 -9.98
N SER A 145 -0.37 7.76 -8.76
CA SER A 145 0.91 7.18 -8.40
C SER A 145 0.76 6.17 -7.26
N ILE A 146 1.66 5.23 -7.22
CA ILE A 146 1.76 4.21 -6.18
C ILE A 146 2.99 4.49 -5.34
N ILE A 147 2.87 4.37 -4.01
CA ILE A 147 4.01 4.36 -3.10
C ILE A 147 4.03 2.99 -2.40
N THR A 148 5.14 2.26 -2.51
CA THR A 148 5.27 0.93 -1.92
C THR A 148 6.71 0.59 -1.52
N LYS A 149 6.85 -0.34 -0.57
CA LYS A 149 8.09 -1.04 -0.21
C LYS A 149 8.11 -2.49 -0.72
N SER A 150 7.05 -2.89 -1.41
CA SER A 150 6.84 -4.27 -1.84
C SER A 150 7.22 -4.48 -3.29
N SER A 151 7.79 -5.64 -3.59
CA SER A 151 8.00 -6.10 -4.95
C SER A 151 6.72 -6.63 -5.61
N ALA A 152 5.65 -6.83 -4.85
CA ALA A 152 4.37 -7.35 -5.36
C ALA A 152 3.68 -6.42 -6.37
N VAL A 153 4.10 -5.16 -6.48
CA VAL A 153 3.65 -4.22 -7.52
C VAL A 153 3.92 -4.77 -8.93
N GLU A 154 4.93 -5.60 -9.11
CA GLU A 154 5.25 -6.25 -10.39
C GLU A 154 4.13 -7.17 -10.89
N ARG A 155 3.28 -7.69 -9.99
CA ARG A 155 2.11 -8.51 -10.33
C ARG A 155 1.12 -7.78 -11.24
N ASP A 156 1.01 -6.47 -11.08
CA ASP A 156 -0.02 -5.66 -11.74
C ASP A 156 0.55 -4.83 -12.92
N LEU A 157 1.74 -5.22 -13.45
CA LEU A 157 2.35 -4.58 -14.62
C LEU A 157 1.44 -4.63 -15.86
N ASP A 158 0.63 -5.67 -16.00
CA ASP A 158 -0.36 -5.80 -17.08
C ASP A 158 -1.37 -4.63 -17.10
N LEU A 159 -1.68 -4.04 -15.95
CA LEU A 159 -2.55 -2.87 -15.82
C LEU A 159 -1.75 -1.56 -15.82
N ILE A 160 -0.59 -1.54 -15.14
CA ILE A 160 0.19 -0.32 -14.93
C ILE A 160 0.87 0.14 -16.22
N VAL A 161 1.46 -0.76 -17.01
CA VAL A 161 2.23 -0.41 -18.22
C VAL A 161 1.36 0.34 -19.26
N PRO A 162 0.16 -0.14 -19.63
CA PRO A 162 -0.69 0.58 -20.58
C PRO A 162 -1.13 1.96 -20.06
N LEU A 163 -1.26 2.14 -18.75
CA LEU A 163 -1.58 3.44 -18.13
C LEU A 163 -0.36 4.36 -18.10
N ALA A 164 0.80 3.83 -17.77
CA ALA A 164 2.07 4.56 -17.79
C ALA A 164 2.41 5.11 -19.18
N ALA A 165 2.20 4.31 -20.23
CA ALA A 165 2.38 4.74 -21.63
C ALA A 165 1.48 5.92 -22.02
N ARG A 166 0.42 6.17 -21.25
CA ARG A 166 -0.52 7.31 -21.44
C ARG A 166 -0.29 8.44 -20.44
N GLY A 167 0.78 8.38 -19.64
CA GLY A 167 1.08 9.36 -18.60
C GLY A 167 0.09 9.32 -17.40
N LEU A 168 -0.60 8.19 -17.19
CA LEU A 168 -1.63 8.05 -16.14
C LEU A 168 -1.16 7.27 -14.92
N ALA A 169 0.02 6.64 -14.96
CA ALA A 169 0.53 5.87 -13.83
C ALA A 169 2.02 6.12 -13.62
N ALA A 170 2.44 6.18 -12.35
CA ALA A 170 3.83 6.19 -11.91
C ALA A 170 3.96 5.37 -10.63
N VAL A 171 5.15 4.81 -10.37
CA VAL A 171 5.42 4.01 -9.18
C VAL A 171 6.64 4.55 -8.44
N TYR A 172 6.47 4.80 -7.15
CA TYR A 172 7.55 5.18 -6.24
C TYR A 172 7.86 4.01 -5.31
N VAL A 173 9.10 3.52 -5.36
CA VAL A 173 9.56 2.49 -4.42
C VAL A 173 10.35 3.15 -3.31
N THR A 174 9.93 2.92 -2.07
CA THR A 174 10.62 3.49 -0.91
C THR A 174 11.85 2.66 -0.58
N ILE A 175 13.01 3.31 -0.50
CA ILE A 175 14.28 2.72 -0.07
C ILE A 175 14.89 3.67 0.98
N THR A 176 14.80 3.28 2.25
CA THR A 176 15.26 4.10 3.38
C THR A 176 16.75 3.91 3.68
N THR A 177 17.30 2.77 3.29
CA THR A 177 18.71 2.43 3.43
C THR A 177 19.08 1.33 2.44
N LEU A 178 20.34 1.23 2.07
CA LEU A 178 20.89 0.12 1.28
C LEU A 178 21.49 -0.98 2.17
N ASP A 179 21.69 -0.71 3.45
CA ASP A 179 22.12 -1.69 4.42
C ASP A 179 20.98 -2.67 4.74
N ALA A 180 21.17 -3.94 4.41
CA ALA A 180 20.16 -4.97 4.57
C ALA A 180 19.85 -5.28 6.04
N GLU A 181 20.86 -5.20 6.94
CA GLU A 181 20.67 -5.45 8.36
C GLU A 181 19.87 -4.32 9.02
N LEU A 182 20.23 -3.08 8.69
CA LEU A 182 19.48 -1.91 9.15
C LEU A 182 18.05 -1.90 8.60
N ALA A 183 17.87 -2.22 7.31
CA ALA A 183 16.55 -2.32 6.70
C ALA A 183 15.65 -3.33 7.43
N ARG A 184 16.19 -4.51 7.79
CA ARG A 184 15.44 -5.53 8.53
C ARG A 184 15.02 -5.08 9.93
N LYS A 185 15.84 -4.26 10.59
CA LYS A 185 15.49 -3.67 11.90
C LYS A 185 14.42 -2.59 11.79
N LEU A 186 14.49 -1.76 10.74
CA LEU A 186 13.57 -0.64 10.53
C LEU A 186 12.24 -1.07 9.92
N GLU A 187 12.26 -2.09 9.04
CA GLU A 187 11.16 -2.52 8.16
C GLU A 187 11.11 -4.05 8.08
N PRO A 188 10.81 -4.74 9.17
CA PRO A 188 11.11 -6.17 9.37
C PRO A 188 10.46 -7.12 8.35
N ARG A 189 9.33 -6.73 7.74
CA ARG A 189 8.58 -7.57 6.77
C ARG A 189 8.39 -6.91 5.41
N ALA A 190 9.13 -5.84 5.13
CA ALA A 190 9.19 -5.26 3.80
C ALA A 190 10.27 -5.96 2.95
N ALA A 191 10.18 -5.86 1.64
CA ALA A 191 11.18 -6.41 0.73
C ALA A 191 12.58 -5.84 1.02
N SER A 192 13.63 -6.65 0.87
CA SER A 192 15.01 -6.19 1.08
C SER A 192 15.40 -5.05 0.13
N PRO A 193 16.37 -4.20 0.49
CA PRO A 193 16.83 -3.11 -0.38
C PRO A 193 17.25 -3.60 -1.77
N ALA A 194 17.97 -4.72 -1.84
CA ALA A 194 18.37 -5.32 -3.11
C ALA A 194 17.16 -5.76 -3.96
N ARG A 195 16.11 -6.32 -3.31
CA ARG A 195 14.88 -6.70 -4.01
C ARG A 195 14.13 -5.47 -4.54
N ARG A 196 14.07 -4.38 -3.76
CA ARG A 196 13.46 -3.11 -4.18
C ARG A 196 14.20 -2.48 -5.35
N LEU A 197 15.53 -2.53 -5.38
CA LEU A 197 16.33 -2.09 -6.54
C LEU A 197 16.02 -2.92 -7.80
N ARG A 198 15.85 -4.25 -7.65
CA ARG A 198 15.41 -5.09 -8.77
C ARG A 198 14.01 -4.71 -9.24
N THR A 199 13.08 -4.45 -8.33
CA THR A 199 11.73 -3.97 -8.66
C THR A 199 11.77 -2.67 -9.46
N LEU A 200 12.58 -1.69 -9.04
CA LEU A 200 12.77 -0.44 -9.80
C LEU A 200 13.25 -0.70 -11.22
N ARG A 201 14.22 -1.61 -11.39
CA ARG A 201 14.72 -1.99 -12.72
C ARG A 201 13.61 -2.64 -13.55
N THR A 202 12.87 -3.62 -12.99
CA THR A 202 11.76 -4.29 -13.68
C THR A 202 10.70 -3.29 -14.15
N LEU A 203 10.33 -2.33 -13.29
CA LEU A 203 9.36 -1.28 -13.63
C LEU A 203 9.89 -0.36 -14.74
N ALA A 204 11.15 0.07 -14.63
CA ALA A 204 11.78 0.96 -15.62
C ALA A 204 11.94 0.27 -16.98
N ASP A 205 12.39 -0.99 -17.00
CA ASP A 205 12.51 -1.81 -18.22
C ASP A 205 11.15 -2.04 -18.89
N ALA A 206 10.07 -2.09 -18.09
CA ALA A 206 8.71 -2.16 -18.61
C ALA A 206 8.14 -0.80 -19.09
N GLY A 207 8.91 0.29 -18.99
CA GLY A 207 8.50 1.63 -19.42
C GLY A 207 7.61 2.37 -18.43
N VAL A 208 7.55 1.95 -17.17
CA VAL A 208 6.79 2.63 -16.12
C VAL A 208 7.63 3.78 -15.54
N PRO A 209 7.15 5.02 -15.51
CA PRO A 209 7.80 6.10 -14.78
C PRO A 209 8.00 5.71 -13.31
N THR A 210 9.25 5.68 -12.87
CA THR A 210 9.62 5.25 -11.52
C THR A 210 10.37 6.33 -10.77
N GLY A 211 10.18 6.36 -9.45
CA GLY A 211 10.94 7.20 -8.54
C GLY A 211 11.35 6.42 -7.28
N VAL A 212 12.37 6.92 -6.60
CA VAL A 212 12.78 6.44 -5.29
C VAL A 212 12.28 7.41 -4.23
N SER A 213 11.55 6.90 -3.25
CA SER A 213 11.22 7.66 -2.04
C SER A 213 12.25 7.32 -0.96
N VAL A 214 13.06 8.31 -0.56
CA VAL A 214 14.08 8.17 0.50
C VAL A 214 13.55 8.80 1.78
N ALA A 215 12.49 8.21 2.33
CA ALA A 215 11.80 8.73 3.52
C ALA A 215 11.37 7.59 4.48
N PRO A 216 11.59 7.80 5.79
CA PRO A 216 12.21 8.96 6.42
C PRO A 216 13.75 8.93 6.38
N GLN A 217 14.35 10.11 6.40
CA GLN A 217 15.74 10.29 6.75
C GLN A 217 15.81 10.50 8.26
N ILE A 218 16.43 9.56 8.98
CA ILE A 218 16.55 9.59 10.44
C ILE A 218 17.99 9.93 10.78
N PRO A 219 18.27 11.12 11.38
CA PRO A 219 19.62 11.53 11.70
C PRO A 219 20.38 10.46 12.51
N PHE A 220 21.62 10.23 12.13
CA PHE A 220 22.54 9.26 12.75
C PHE A 220 22.13 7.78 12.62
N ILE A 221 21.11 7.46 11.84
CA ILE A 221 20.63 6.08 11.63
C ILE A 221 20.75 5.66 10.17
N ASN A 222 20.17 6.43 9.25
CA ASN A 222 20.15 6.09 7.82
C ASN A 222 20.40 7.29 6.89
N ASN A 223 21.12 8.28 7.36
CA ASN A 223 21.42 9.52 6.61
C ASN A 223 22.89 9.61 6.12
N ASP A 224 23.62 8.48 6.10
CA ASP A 224 25.00 8.36 5.61
C ASP A 224 25.06 8.22 4.09
#